data_70196e484d8e4b4ac8b8dfa210167183
#
_entry.id   70196e484d8e4b4ac8b8dfa210167183
#
_cell.length_a   1.000
_cell.length_b   1.000
_cell.length_c   1.000
_cell.angle_alpha   90.00
_cell.angle_beta   90.00
_cell.angle_gamma   90.00
#
_symmetry.space_group_name_H-M   'P 1'
#
loop_
_entity.id
_entity.type
_entity.pdbx_description
1 polymer ?
#
loop_
_entity_poly.entity_id
_entity_poly.type
_entity_poly.pdbx_seq_one_letter_code
_entity_poly.pdbx_strand_id
1 'polypeptide(L)'
;MTIDKIKAISIKDYLGSVSIYPIKNYGYYGMYKSPFRNEHTPSFKVDYNQNLWYDFALDEGGSIIDLVMKLHNCSLIQAIELFNGKQNILQKFSIANSKTNSPSQSHIEVVGSTNLCHPNLIEYFTHRGINLNIAKKYCREIHYRIGDRSFYAIGFPNNSYGYALRNPYFKGCLPPSDVSYVPSPSEQINLFEGFMDYFSLLMMNPEEEKKAALILNSINNIKKSRFFLSKHKLICSYLDNDEGGKRTLEQLKRDGFTVQDCSSFFQNYKDLNEYLCAEFKHSERAEIKKTKGIKL
;
A
#
# COMPACT_ATOMS: atom_id res chain seq x y z
N MET A 1 1.98 -23.27 3.70
CA MET A 1 0.64 -22.74 3.32
C MET A 1 0.82 -21.62 2.31
N THR A 2 -0.13 -21.42 1.38
CA THR A 2 -0.17 -20.24 0.51
C THR A 2 -0.69 -19.02 1.31
N ILE A 3 -0.40 -17.81 0.84
CA ILE A 3 -0.86 -16.56 1.49
C ILE A 3 -2.39 -16.53 1.61
N ASP A 4 -3.12 -17.00 0.58
CA ASP A 4 -4.58 -17.02 0.60
C ASP A 4 -5.13 -17.98 1.67
N LYS A 5 -4.49 -19.14 1.85
CA LYS A 5 -4.85 -20.08 2.93
C LYS A 5 -4.57 -19.49 4.31
N ILE A 6 -3.50 -18.70 4.46
CA ILE A 6 -3.20 -18.01 5.71
C ILE A 6 -4.24 -16.92 5.97
N LYS A 7 -4.58 -16.11 4.96
CA LYS A 7 -5.62 -15.07 5.09
C LYS A 7 -7.00 -15.61 5.42
N ALA A 8 -7.29 -16.86 5.08
CA ALA A 8 -8.53 -17.54 5.44
C ALA A 8 -8.58 -18.02 6.91
N ILE A 9 -7.47 -18.00 7.64
CA ILE A 9 -7.46 -18.33 9.07
C ILE A 9 -8.22 -17.25 9.83
N SER A 10 -9.17 -17.66 10.68
CA SER A 10 -9.99 -16.76 11.47
C SER A 10 -9.14 -15.95 12.46
N ILE A 11 -9.21 -14.62 12.39
CA ILE A 11 -8.56 -13.73 13.37
C ILE A 11 -9.13 -13.96 14.77
N LYS A 12 -10.45 -14.21 14.88
CA LYS A 12 -11.11 -14.52 16.16
C LYS A 12 -10.50 -15.75 16.81
N ASP A 13 -10.34 -16.85 16.05
CA ASP A 13 -9.83 -18.10 16.57
C ASP A 13 -8.33 -18.00 16.88
N TYR A 14 -7.59 -17.28 16.05
CA TYR A 14 -6.18 -16.98 16.31
C TYR A 14 -5.99 -16.21 17.61
N LEU A 15 -6.74 -15.12 17.83
CA LEU A 15 -6.69 -14.35 19.08
C LEU A 15 -7.08 -15.23 20.29
N GLY A 16 -8.11 -16.06 20.15
CA GLY A 16 -8.49 -17.05 21.18
C GLY A 16 -7.37 -18.02 21.52
N SER A 17 -6.58 -18.47 20.54
CA SER A 17 -5.45 -19.39 20.74
C SER A 17 -4.30 -18.74 21.53
N VAL A 18 -4.19 -17.41 21.52
CA VAL A 18 -3.22 -16.63 22.31
C VAL A 18 -3.87 -15.95 23.53
N SER A 19 -5.04 -16.46 23.98
CA SER A 19 -5.77 -16.01 25.17
C SER A 19 -6.26 -14.55 25.11
N ILE A 20 -6.51 -14.01 23.93
CA ILE A 20 -7.08 -12.67 23.71
C ILE A 20 -8.55 -12.83 23.30
N TYR A 21 -9.46 -12.38 24.17
CA TYR A 21 -10.91 -12.54 23.99
C TYR A 21 -11.60 -11.19 23.85
N PRO A 22 -12.74 -11.12 23.13
CA PRO A 22 -13.50 -9.89 23.01
C PRO A 22 -14.12 -9.48 24.33
N ILE A 23 -14.05 -8.19 24.66
CA ILE A 23 -14.77 -7.59 25.79
C ILE A 23 -16.27 -7.45 25.48
N LYS A 24 -16.59 -7.19 24.20
CA LYS A 24 -17.97 -7.16 23.70
C LYS A 24 -18.02 -7.94 22.38
N ASN A 25 -19.00 -8.82 22.24
CA ASN A 25 -19.21 -9.63 21.04
C ASN A 25 -20.60 -9.34 20.46
N TYR A 26 -20.65 -8.91 19.22
CA TYR A 26 -21.88 -8.53 18.50
C TYR A 26 -22.28 -9.56 17.40
N GLY A 27 -21.70 -10.76 17.44
CA GLY A 27 -21.98 -11.83 16.49
C GLY A 27 -21.14 -11.73 15.21
N TYR A 28 -21.27 -10.66 14.46
CA TYR A 28 -20.50 -10.41 13.22
C TYR A 28 -19.18 -9.64 13.43
N TYR A 29 -18.97 -9.07 14.62
CA TYR A 29 -17.69 -8.49 15.03
C TYR A 29 -17.52 -8.54 16.56
N GLY A 30 -16.28 -8.41 17.00
CA GLY A 30 -15.92 -8.27 18.42
C GLY A 30 -15.13 -7.00 18.69
N MET A 31 -15.35 -6.42 19.88
CA MET A 31 -14.52 -5.34 20.40
C MET A 31 -13.59 -5.91 21.47
N TYR A 32 -12.31 -5.73 21.29
CA TYR A 32 -11.23 -6.21 22.15
C TYR A 32 -10.49 -5.02 22.76
N LYS A 33 -9.81 -5.25 23.87
CA LYS A 33 -8.69 -4.37 24.23
C LYS A 33 -7.57 -4.60 23.25
N SER A 34 -6.88 -3.52 22.85
CA SER A 34 -5.77 -3.65 21.90
C SER A 34 -4.70 -4.60 22.41
N PRO A 35 -4.28 -5.59 21.61
CA PRO A 35 -3.17 -6.47 21.96
C PRO A 35 -1.81 -5.77 21.93
N PHE A 36 -1.76 -4.52 21.50
CA PHE A 36 -0.53 -3.77 21.29
C PHE A 36 -0.21 -2.78 22.41
N ARG A 37 -1.14 -2.57 23.36
CA ARG A 37 -0.98 -1.66 24.50
C ARG A 37 -1.97 -1.96 25.63
N ASN A 38 -1.67 -1.39 26.81
CA ASN A 38 -2.64 -1.40 27.90
C ASN A 38 -3.68 -0.29 27.73
N GLU A 39 -4.96 -0.64 27.75
CA GLU A 39 -6.06 0.32 27.66
C GLU A 39 -7.25 -0.12 28.53
N HIS A 40 -8.04 0.84 28.99
CA HIS A 40 -9.23 0.57 29.77
C HIS A 40 -10.46 0.34 28.90
N THR A 41 -10.62 1.10 27.83
CA THR A 41 -11.75 1.03 26.90
C THR A 41 -11.36 0.22 25.65
N PRO A 42 -12.17 -0.80 25.26
CA PRO A 42 -11.88 -1.57 24.06
C PRO A 42 -11.88 -0.70 22.80
N SER A 43 -10.78 -0.67 22.07
CA SER A 43 -10.63 0.10 20.83
C SER A 43 -10.15 -0.73 19.63
N PHE A 44 -10.00 -2.03 19.82
CA PHE A 44 -9.57 -2.95 18.76
C PHE A 44 -10.78 -3.76 18.27
N LYS A 45 -11.21 -3.53 17.03
CA LYS A 45 -12.32 -4.23 16.38
C LYS A 45 -11.80 -5.39 15.55
N VAL A 46 -12.46 -6.55 15.62
CA VAL A 46 -12.28 -7.65 14.66
C VAL A 46 -13.61 -7.89 13.96
N ASP A 47 -13.63 -7.70 12.65
CA ASP A 47 -14.78 -8.02 11.80
C ASP A 47 -14.68 -9.50 11.40
N TYR A 48 -15.63 -10.31 11.85
CA TYR A 48 -15.60 -11.76 11.65
C TYR A 48 -16.02 -12.17 10.24
N ASN A 49 -16.86 -11.35 9.57
CA ASN A 49 -17.32 -11.62 8.21
C ASN A 49 -16.23 -11.31 7.19
N GLN A 50 -15.55 -10.17 7.36
CA GLN A 50 -14.46 -9.76 6.49
C GLN A 50 -13.12 -10.39 6.87
N ASN A 51 -13.02 -10.95 8.08
CA ASN A 51 -11.78 -11.47 8.68
C ASN A 51 -10.66 -10.41 8.69
N LEU A 52 -11.01 -9.20 9.12
CA LEU A 52 -10.13 -8.05 9.23
C LEU A 52 -10.16 -7.48 10.64
N TRP A 53 -9.08 -6.86 11.07
CA TRP A 53 -9.00 -6.11 12.32
C TRP A 53 -8.75 -4.62 12.08
N TYR A 54 -9.15 -3.80 13.04
CA TYR A 54 -8.90 -2.37 13.06
C TYR A 54 -8.75 -1.84 14.47
N ASP A 55 -7.68 -1.12 14.75
CA ASP A 55 -7.41 -0.45 16.02
C ASP A 55 -7.71 1.05 15.88
N PHE A 56 -8.83 1.49 16.46
CA PHE A 56 -9.30 2.88 16.33
C PHE A 56 -8.36 3.91 16.97
N ALA A 57 -7.58 3.53 17.98
CA ALA A 57 -6.68 4.46 18.63
C ALA A 57 -5.33 4.60 17.90
N LEU A 58 -4.91 3.58 17.15
CA LEU A 58 -3.71 3.63 16.31
C LEU A 58 -4.02 4.06 14.88
N ASP A 59 -5.31 4.05 14.50
CA ASP A 59 -5.77 4.24 13.12
C ASP A 59 -5.11 3.25 12.14
N GLU A 60 -5.01 1.99 12.58
CA GLU A 60 -4.35 0.91 11.84
C GLU A 60 -5.23 -0.32 11.78
N GLY A 61 -5.14 -1.07 10.69
CA GLY A 61 -5.89 -2.31 10.50
C GLY A 61 -5.26 -3.21 9.46
N GLY A 62 -5.82 -4.42 9.30
CA GLY A 62 -5.31 -5.35 8.32
C GLY A 62 -5.89 -6.76 8.41
N SER A 63 -5.23 -7.68 7.72
CA SER A 63 -5.49 -9.13 7.72
C SER A 63 -4.85 -9.82 8.93
N ILE A 64 -5.05 -11.13 9.04
CA ILE A 64 -4.37 -11.94 10.06
C ILE A 64 -2.84 -11.90 9.93
N ILE A 65 -2.32 -11.73 8.72
CA ILE A 65 -0.87 -11.63 8.51
C ILE A 65 -0.33 -10.35 9.14
N ASP A 66 -1.01 -9.22 8.91
CA ASP A 66 -0.65 -7.92 9.48
C ASP A 66 -0.75 -7.94 11.01
N LEU A 67 -1.78 -8.61 11.54
CA LEU A 67 -1.94 -8.84 12.98
C LEU A 67 -0.76 -9.61 13.57
N VAL A 68 -0.39 -10.73 12.96
CA VAL A 68 0.70 -11.59 13.44
C VAL A 68 2.04 -10.88 13.34
N MET A 69 2.29 -10.18 12.23
CA MET A 69 3.50 -9.37 12.07
C MET A 69 3.63 -8.34 13.19
N LYS A 70 2.55 -7.64 13.51
CA LYS A 70 2.54 -6.62 14.56
C LYS A 70 2.59 -7.22 15.96
N LEU A 71 1.83 -8.28 16.22
CA LEU A 71 1.77 -8.93 17.54
C LEU A 71 3.10 -9.55 17.95
N HIS A 72 3.80 -10.15 16.98
CA HIS A 72 5.08 -10.83 17.21
C HIS A 72 6.30 -9.99 16.79
N ASN A 73 6.07 -8.73 16.35
CA ASN A 73 7.12 -7.85 15.84
C ASN A 73 8.02 -8.57 14.81
N CYS A 74 7.41 -9.22 13.83
CA CYS A 74 8.10 -10.07 12.87
C CYS A 74 7.82 -9.66 11.42
N SER A 75 8.70 -10.06 10.50
CA SER A 75 8.54 -9.82 9.06
C SER A 75 7.44 -10.72 8.46
N LEU A 76 6.97 -10.37 7.25
CA LEU A 76 6.02 -11.17 6.48
C LEU A 76 6.46 -12.63 6.35
N ILE A 77 7.74 -12.87 6.05
CA ILE A 77 8.29 -14.23 5.89
C ILE A 77 8.20 -14.99 7.21
N GLN A 78 8.57 -14.35 8.31
CA GLN A 78 8.48 -14.95 9.65
C GLN A 78 7.03 -15.22 10.05
N ALA A 79 6.09 -14.33 9.76
CA ALA A 79 4.67 -14.55 9.99
C ALA A 79 4.16 -15.77 9.20
N ILE A 80 4.55 -15.92 7.92
CA ILE A 80 4.21 -17.09 7.10
C ILE A 80 4.84 -18.37 7.69
N GLU A 81 6.07 -18.32 8.17
CA GLU A 81 6.74 -19.46 8.80
C GLU A 81 6.06 -19.89 10.10
N LEU A 82 5.53 -18.95 10.89
CA LEU A 82 4.73 -19.26 12.08
C LEU A 82 3.48 -20.07 11.72
N PHE A 83 2.77 -19.68 10.66
CA PHE A 83 1.59 -20.45 10.19
C PHE A 83 1.95 -21.80 9.57
N ASN A 84 3.17 -22.00 9.14
CA ASN A 84 3.65 -23.27 8.59
C ASN A 84 4.14 -24.27 9.67
N GLY A 85 3.95 -23.97 10.95
CA GLY A 85 4.21 -24.92 12.05
C GLY A 85 5.69 -25.12 12.40
N LYS A 86 6.59 -24.19 11.99
CA LYS A 86 7.98 -24.20 12.47
C LYS A 86 8.05 -23.66 13.91
N GLN A 87 7.58 -24.46 14.87
CA GLN A 87 7.40 -24.10 16.28
C GLN A 87 8.64 -23.60 17.02
N ASN A 88 9.84 -23.82 16.51
CA ASN A 88 11.09 -23.37 17.16
C ASN A 88 11.29 -21.83 17.14
N ILE A 89 10.44 -21.09 16.45
CA ILE A 89 10.53 -19.63 16.38
C ILE A 89 9.81 -18.98 17.58
N LEU A 90 8.67 -19.55 18.03
CA LEU A 90 7.91 -19.00 19.17
C LEU A 90 8.68 -19.05 20.49
N GLN A 91 9.50 -20.09 20.72
CA GLN A 91 10.34 -20.17 21.93
C GLN A 91 11.47 -19.14 21.95
N LYS A 92 12.01 -18.74 20.81
CA LYS A 92 13.03 -17.67 20.73
C LYS A 92 12.45 -16.29 21.04
N PHE A 93 11.17 -16.04 20.73
CA PHE A 93 10.53 -14.75 21.02
C PHE A 93 10.07 -14.61 22.47
N SER A 94 9.72 -15.72 23.16
CA SER A 94 9.33 -15.71 24.58
C SER A 94 10.50 -15.43 25.53
N ILE A 95 11.74 -15.69 25.13
CA ILE A 95 12.95 -15.46 25.94
C ILE A 95 13.50 -14.03 25.80
N ALA A 96 13.16 -13.33 24.71
CA ALA A 96 13.60 -11.95 24.46
C ALA A 96 12.79 -10.88 25.22
N ASN A 97 11.60 -11.21 25.74
CA ASN A 97 10.71 -10.25 26.38
C ASN A 97 10.92 -10.05 27.89
N SER A 98 12.02 -10.55 28.48
CA SER A 98 12.32 -10.39 29.92
C SER A 98 13.40 -9.33 30.21
N LYS A 99 13.68 -8.41 29.32
CA LYS A 99 14.44 -7.18 29.64
C LYS A 99 13.75 -5.97 29.01
N THR A 100 13.25 -5.14 29.92
CA THR A 100 12.82 -3.75 29.70
C THR A 100 13.72 -3.03 28.71
N ASN A 101 13.17 -2.70 27.53
CA ASN A 101 13.59 -1.52 26.76
C ASN A 101 12.50 -1.21 25.74
N SER A 102 12.23 0.08 25.55
CA SER A 102 11.29 0.71 24.62
C SER A 102 11.17 -0.02 23.28
N PRO A 103 10.01 0.03 22.57
CA PRO A 103 9.88 -0.58 21.27
C PRO A 103 10.92 0.00 20.34
N SER A 104 11.98 -0.76 20.05
CA SER A 104 12.89 -0.44 18.97
C SER A 104 12.06 -0.58 17.69
N GLN A 105 11.69 0.55 17.10
CA GLN A 105 11.33 0.59 15.68
C GLN A 105 12.38 -0.28 14.97
N SER A 106 11.92 -1.31 14.25
CA SER A 106 12.81 -2.06 13.38
C SER A 106 13.43 -1.04 12.41
N HIS A 107 14.67 -0.65 12.71
CA HIS A 107 15.34 0.42 11.97
C HIS A 107 15.58 -0.07 10.56
N ILE A 108 14.86 0.49 9.60
CA ILE A 108 15.15 0.28 8.18
C ILE A 108 16.41 1.07 7.90
N GLU A 109 17.52 0.38 7.71
CA GLU A 109 18.80 0.97 7.32
C GLU A 109 18.89 1.02 5.79
N VAL A 110 18.98 2.22 5.22
CA VAL A 110 19.21 2.38 3.79
C VAL A 110 20.68 2.09 3.50
N VAL A 111 20.93 1.05 2.73
CA VAL A 111 22.28 0.65 2.30
C VAL A 111 22.71 1.44 1.08
N GLY A 112 21.77 1.76 0.18
CA GLY A 112 22.09 2.53 -1.02
C GLY A 112 20.87 2.81 -1.88
N SER A 113 21.06 3.76 -2.80
CA SER A 113 20.09 4.11 -3.83
C SER A 113 20.80 4.15 -5.17
N THR A 114 20.30 3.39 -6.15
CA THR A 114 20.89 3.29 -7.49
C THR A 114 19.83 3.52 -8.58
N ASN A 115 20.28 3.60 -9.83
CA ASN A 115 19.35 3.56 -10.95
C ASN A 115 18.67 2.18 -11.03
N LEU A 116 17.41 2.17 -11.46
CA LEU A 116 16.66 0.92 -11.65
C LEU A 116 17.37 0.00 -12.66
N CYS A 117 17.88 -1.12 -12.18
CA CYS A 117 18.58 -2.12 -13.01
C CYS A 117 18.24 -3.57 -12.63
N HIS A 118 17.71 -3.83 -11.42
CA HIS A 118 17.42 -5.19 -10.98
C HIS A 118 16.32 -5.83 -11.84
N PRO A 119 16.55 -7.03 -12.44
CA PRO A 119 15.62 -7.65 -13.37
C PRO A 119 14.20 -7.82 -12.83
N ASN A 120 14.04 -8.27 -11.57
CA ASN A 120 12.73 -8.48 -10.96
C ASN A 120 11.94 -7.17 -10.77
N LEU A 121 12.62 -6.03 -10.58
CA LEU A 121 11.96 -4.73 -10.47
C LEU A 121 11.54 -4.20 -11.83
N ILE A 122 12.36 -4.46 -12.86
CA ILE A 122 12.04 -4.16 -14.26
C ILE A 122 10.85 -4.99 -14.71
N GLU A 123 10.87 -6.30 -14.45
CA GLU A 123 9.77 -7.21 -14.75
C GLU A 123 8.48 -6.81 -14.05
N TYR A 124 8.56 -6.34 -12.78
CA TYR A 124 7.40 -5.82 -12.07
C TYR A 124 6.74 -4.66 -12.79
N PHE A 125 7.50 -3.69 -13.31
CA PHE A 125 6.94 -2.59 -14.11
C PHE A 125 6.32 -3.10 -15.41
N THR A 126 6.94 -4.05 -16.08
CA THR A 126 6.40 -4.68 -17.31
C THR A 126 5.06 -5.34 -17.03
N HIS A 127 4.94 -6.11 -15.94
CA HIS A 127 3.68 -6.75 -15.53
C HIS A 127 2.59 -5.74 -15.15
N ARG A 128 3.00 -4.54 -14.74
CA ARG A 128 2.10 -3.43 -14.41
C ARG A 128 1.80 -2.51 -15.61
N GLY A 129 2.27 -2.89 -16.80
CA GLY A 129 2.07 -2.12 -18.04
C GLY A 129 2.80 -0.79 -18.09
N ILE A 130 3.85 -0.59 -17.28
CA ILE A 130 4.57 0.68 -17.19
C ILE A 130 5.87 0.62 -17.99
N ASN A 131 6.06 1.63 -18.83
CA ASN A 131 7.29 1.79 -19.61
C ASN A 131 8.48 2.09 -18.69
N LEU A 132 9.59 1.39 -18.92
CA LEU A 132 10.79 1.54 -18.11
C LEU A 132 11.39 2.94 -18.13
N ASN A 133 11.22 3.70 -19.22
CA ASN A 133 11.71 5.08 -19.31
C ASN A 133 10.97 5.99 -18.32
N ILE A 134 9.64 5.85 -18.19
CA ILE A 134 8.85 6.56 -17.17
C ILE A 134 9.34 6.13 -15.78
N ALA A 135 9.46 4.83 -15.54
CA ALA A 135 9.91 4.31 -14.24
C ALA A 135 11.29 4.87 -13.86
N LYS A 136 12.28 4.84 -14.76
CA LYS A 136 13.64 5.35 -14.53
C LYS A 136 13.71 6.86 -14.29
N LYS A 137 12.77 7.62 -14.87
CA LYS A 137 12.70 9.07 -14.67
C LYS A 137 12.34 9.44 -13.23
N TYR A 138 11.43 8.69 -12.62
CA TYR A 138 10.83 9.05 -11.33
C TYR A 138 11.27 8.17 -10.17
N CYS A 139 11.75 6.95 -10.43
CA CYS A 139 12.08 5.99 -9.38
C CYS A 139 13.58 5.72 -9.27
N ARG A 140 13.96 5.20 -8.10
CA ARG A 140 15.26 4.63 -7.81
C ARG A 140 15.11 3.19 -7.35
N GLU A 141 16.18 2.43 -7.46
CA GLU A 141 16.31 1.14 -6.79
C GLU A 141 16.88 1.39 -5.40
N ILE A 142 16.13 1.03 -4.37
CA ILE A 142 16.51 1.22 -2.97
C ILE A 142 16.93 -0.11 -2.40
N HIS A 143 18.18 -0.17 -1.90
CA HIS A 143 18.71 -1.28 -1.13
C HIS A 143 18.65 -0.93 0.35
N TYR A 144 18.04 -1.79 1.15
CA TYR A 144 17.86 -1.54 2.59
C TYR A 144 17.98 -2.82 3.40
N ARG A 145 18.26 -2.67 4.69
CA ARG A 145 18.32 -3.74 5.68
C ARG A 145 17.22 -3.60 6.71
N ILE A 146 16.76 -4.74 7.16
CA ILE A 146 15.91 -4.88 8.35
C ILE A 146 16.58 -5.96 9.20
N GLY A 147 17.25 -5.58 10.28
CA GLY A 147 18.17 -6.47 11.00
C GLY A 147 19.28 -6.97 10.07
N ASP A 148 19.55 -8.28 10.08
CA ASP A 148 20.62 -8.90 9.27
C ASP A 148 20.20 -9.21 7.81
N ARG A 149 18.99 -8.85 7.41
CA ARG A 149 18.45 -9.18 6.08
C ARG A 149 18.50 -7.99 5.15
N SER A 150 19.02 -8.21 3.93
CA SER A 150 19.06 -7.22 2.86
C SER A 150 17.85 -7.37 1.94
N PHE A 151 17.27 -6.24 1.55
CA PHE A 151 16.12 -6.14 0.66
C PHE A 151 16.38 -5.11 -0.41
N TYR A 152 15.60 -5.20 -1.50
CA TYR A 152 15.57 -4.18 -2.54
C TYR A 152 14.11 -3.90 -2.96
N ALA A 153 13.85 -2.67 -3.34
CA ALA A 153 12.55 -2.24 -3.81
C ALA A 153 12.67 -1.05 -4.78
N ILE A 154 11.62 -0.84 -5.56
CA ILE A 154 11.40 0.42 -6.24
C ILE A 154 11.12 1.48 -5.18
N GLY A 155 11.84 2.59 -5.21
CA GLY A 155 11.62 3.76 -4.38
C GLY A 155 11.13 4.93 -5.22
N PHE A 156 9.92 5.41 -4.93
CA PHE A 156 9.39 6.66 -5.46
C PHE A 156 9.59 7.75 -4.40
N PRO A 157 10.38 8.81 -4.67
CA PRO A 157 10.75 9.79 -3.65
C PRO A 157 9.56 10.63 -3.23
N ASN A 158 9.53 11.02 -1.97
CA ASN A 158 8.56 11.98 -1.43
C ASN A 158 9.21 13.32 -1.06
N ASN A 159 8.40 14.31 -0.68
CA ASN A 159 8.85 15.67 -0.41
C ASN A 159 9.69 15.82 0.86
N SER A 160 9.69 14.82 1.74
CA SER A 160 10.48 14.79 2.98
C SER A 160 11.71 13.89 2.91
N TYR A 161 12.20 13.60 1.69
CA TYR A 161 13.37 12.73 1.43
C TYR A 161 13.19 11.28 1.86
N GLY A 162 11.96 10.82 2.10
CA GLY A 162 11.58 9.43 2.21
C GLY A 162 11.18 8.83 0.86
N TYR A 163 10.76 7.57 0.86
CA TYR A 163 10.33 6.87 -0.35
C TYR A 163 9.09 6.05 -0.12
N ALA A 164 8.15 6.08 -1.07
CA ALA A 164 7.18 5.01 -1.22
C ALA A 164 7.88 3.81 -1.85
N LEU A 165 7.83 2.66 -1.17
CA LEU A 165 8.52 1.44 -1.60
C LEU A 165 7.55 0.46 -2.26
N ARG A 166 7.99 -0.18 -3.34
CA ARG A 166 7.25 -1.23 -4.05
C ARG A 166 8.17 -2.32 -4.58
N ASN A 167 7.70 -3.54 -4.45
CA ASN A 167 8.16 -4.69 -5.24
C ASN A 167 6.97 -5.67 -5.39
N PRO A 168 7.10 -6.82 -6.08
CA PRO A 168 6.01 -7.77 -6.27
C PRO A 168 5.34 -8.26 -4.97
N TYR A 169 6.04 -8.19 -3.83
CA TYR A 169 5.64 -8.78 -2.55
C TYR A 169 5.38 -7.75 -1.46
N PHE A 170 5.75 -6.48 -1.69
CA PHE A 170 5.78 -5.48 -0.63
C PHE A 170 5.34 -4.10 -1.13
N LYS A 171 4.45 -3.48 -0.34
CA LYS A 171 4.11 -2.05 -0.37
C LYS A 171 4.48 -1.45 0.97
N GLY A 172 5.31 -0.43 0.96
CA GLY A 172 5.76 0.18 2.20
C GLY A 172 6.27 1.60 2.01
N CYS A 173 6.83 2.14 3.08
CA CYS A 173 7.42 3.45 3.11
C CYS A 173 8.77 3.40 3.81
N LEU A 174 9.76 4.04 3.19
CA LEU A 174 10.99 4.42 3.86
C LEU A 174 10.78 5.81 4.46
N PRO A 175 10.86 5.94 5.80
CA PRO A 175 10.59 7.20 6.48
C PRO A 175 11.50 8.35 6.03
N PRO A 176 11.02 9.59 6.15
CA PRO A 176 9.70 10.00 6.65
C PRO A 176 8.59 9.76 5.62
N SER A 177 7.38 9.39 6.08
CA SER A 177 6.20 9.28 5.22
C SER A 177 5.71 10.66 4.83
N ASP A 178 5.54 10.90 3.53
CA ASP A 178 5.01 12.17 3.01
C ASP A 178 4.39 11.98 1.63
N VAL A 179 3.74 13.03 1.12
CA VAL A 179 3.27 13.12 -0.26
C VAL A 179 4.44 13.29 -1.23
N SER A 180 4.23 12.94 -2.48
CA SER A 180 5.17 13.25 -3.57
C SER A 180 4.52 14.26 -4.52
N TYR A 181 5.11 15.43 -4.65
CA TYR A 181 4.65 16.49 -5.52
C TYR A 181 5.57 16.63 -6.74
N VAL A 182 4.99 16.48 -7.93
CA VAL A 182 5.65 16.72 -9.21
C VAL A 182 5.18 18.10 -9.71
N PRO A 183 6.03 19.12 -9.64
CA PRO A 183 5.63 20.49 -9.98
C PRO A 183 5.46 20.68 -11.49
N SER A 184 4.50 21.53 -11.86
CA SER A 184 4.32 22.05 -13.19
C SER A 184 3.65 23.44 -13.10
N PRO A 185 3.82 24.34 -14.07
CA PRO A 185 3.16 25.65 -14.08
C PRO A 185 1.65 25.57 -14.37
N SER A 186 1.08 24.40 -14.52
CA SER A 186 -0.34 24.19 -14.79
C SER A 186 -1.25 24.66 -13.65
N GLU A 187 -2.39 25.25 -13.99
CA GLU A 187 -3.46 25.57 -13.03
C GLU A 187 -4.22 24.31 -12.54
N GLN A 188 -3.98 23.17 -13.19
CA GLN A 188 -4.55 21.87 -12.85
C GLN A 188 -3.52 20.97 -12.19
N ILE A 189 -4.00 20.14 -11.26
CA ILE A 189 -3.18 19.12 -10.59
C ILE A 189 -3.89 17.77 -10.61
N ASN A 190 -3.18 16.73 -10.99
CA ASN A 190 -3.65 15.35 -10.95
C ASN A 190 -3.33 14.76 -9.58
N LEU A 191 -4.34 14.18 -8.91
CA LEU A 191 -4.23 13.60 -7.56
C LEU A 191 -4.37 12.08 -7.62
N PHE A 192 -3.43 11.36 -7.01
CA PHE A 192 -3.37 9.90 -6.96
C PHE A 192 -3.17 9.38 -5.54
N GLU A 193 -3.61 8.15 -5.27
CA GLU A 193 -3.23 7.45 -4.04
C GLU A 193 -1.80 6.88 -4.14
N GLY A 194 -1.45 6.25 -5.26
CA GLY A 194 -0.17 5.62 -5.49
C GLY A 194 0.54 6.08 -6.77
N PHE A 195 1.86 5.95 -6.83
CA PHE A 195 2.63 6.36 -7.99
C PHE A 195 2.43 5.45 -9.22
N MET A 196 1.94 4.22 -9.03
CA MET A 196 1.63 3.33 -10.15
C MET A 196 0.46 3.90 -10.97
N ASP A 197 -0.52 4.54 -10.33
CA ASP A 197 -1.66 5.17 -11.00
C ASP A 197 -1.22 6.42 -11.76
N TYR A 198 -0.31 7.21 -11.19
CA TYR A 198 0.32 8.33 -11.89
C TYR A 198 1.02 7.85 -13.17
N PHE A 199 1.83 6.79 -13.08
CA PHE A 199 2.50 6.25 -14.26
C PHE A 199 1.51 5.67 -15.27
N SER A 200 0.42 5.08 -14.80
CA SER A 200 -0.65 4.56 -15.67
C SER A 200 -1.29 5.69 -16.49
N LEU A 201 -1.54 6.84 -15.86
CA LEU A 201 -2.05 8.01 -16.59
C LEU A 201 -1.05 8.47 -17.65
N LEU A 202 0.25 8.53 -17.33
CA LEU A 202 1.28 8.91 -18.29
C LEU A 202 1.44 7.90 -19.45
N MET A 203 1.20 6.62 -19.19
CA MET A 203 1.18 5.60 -20.24
C MET A 203 0.02 5.78 -21.22
N MET A 204 -1.16 6.15 -20.73
CA MET A 204 -2.36 6.37 -21.54
C MET A 204 -2.36 7.72 -22.24
N ASN A 205 -1.87 8.74 -21.57
CA ASN A 205 -1.80 10.11 -22.09
C ASN A 205 -0.51 10.82 -21.65
N PRO A 206 0.56 10.77 -22.45
CA PRO A 206 1.83 11.42 -22.12
C PRO A 206 1.74 12.95 -21.92
N GLU A 207 0.73 13.61 -22.49
CA GLU A 207 0.50 15.07 -22.31
C GLU A 207 0.17 15.44 -20.85
N GLU A 208 -0.30 14.48 -20.07
CA GLU A 208 -0.58 14.68 -18.63
C GLU A 208 0.69 14.95 -17.80
N GLU A 209 1.87 14.67 -18.34
CA GLU A 209 3.15 15.04 -17.72
C GLU A 209 3.37 16.56 -17.68
N LYS A 210 2.65 17.32 -18.50
CA LYS A 210 2.66 18.79 -18.50
C LYS A 210 1.84 19.39 -17.35
N LYS A 211 1.03 18.60 -16.66
CA LYS A 211 0.27 19.02 -15.48
C LYS A 211 1.02 18.68 -14.20
N ALA A 212 0.74 19.44 -13.15
CA ALA A 212 1.24 19.06 -11.83
C ALA A 212 0.63 17.73 -11.38
N ALA A 213 1.37 16.94 -10.60
CA ALA A 213 0.86 15.74 -10.00
C ALA A 213 1.17 15.68 -8.49
N LEU A 214 0.23 15.14 -7.72
CA LEU A 214 0.38 14.90 -6.30
C LEU A 214 -0.01 13.46 -5.99
N ILE A 215 0.94 12.74 -5.44
CA ILE A 215 0.77 11.34 -5.05
C ILE A 215 0.74 11.30 -3.52
N LEU A 216 -0.34 10.80 -2.94
CA LEU A 216 -0.51 10.74 -1.48
C LEU A 216 0.46 9.73 -0.84
N ASN A 217 0.88 8.67 -1.56
CA ASN A 217 1.62 7.51 -1.07
C ASN A 217 0.90 6.71 0.02
N SER A 218 -0.05 7.33 0.70
CA SER A 218 -1.03 6.77 1.62
C SER A 218 -2.15 7.80 1.79
N ILE A 219 -3.40 7.35 1.92
CA ILE A 219 -4.56 8.20 2.22
C ILE A 219 -4.36 9.04 3.49
N ASN A 220 -3.60 8.51 4.48
CA ASN A 220 -3.31 9.23 5.72
C ASN A 220 -2.50 10.53 5.51
N ASN A 221 -1.85 10.69 4.35
CA ASN A 221 -1.13 11.91 4.01
C ASN A 221 -2.01 13.03 3.43
N ILE A 222 -3.35 12.85 3.36
CA ILE A 222 -4.27 13.85 2.79
C ILE A 222 -4.14 15.23 3.46
N LYS A 223 -3.86 15.29 4.76
CA LYS A 223 -3.66 16.56 5.46
C LYS A 223 -2.43 17.31 4.97
N LYS A 224 -1.35 16.58 4.62
CA LYS A 224 -0.10 17.12 4.09
C LYS A 224 -0.24 17.61 2.64
N SER A 225 -1.20 17.07 1.90
CA SER A 225 -1.44 17.42 0.50
C SER A 225 -2.02 18.83 0.32
N ARG A 226 -2.74 19.37 1.32
CA ARG A 226 -3.53 20.61 1.22
C ARG A 226 -2.72 21.81 0.76
N PHE A 227 -1.49 21.96 1.25
CA PHE A 227 -0.59 23.04 0.84
C PHE A 227 -0.27 23.01 -0.66
N PHE A 228 -0.10 21.82 -1.23
CA PHE A 228 0.18 21.69 -2.67
C PHE A 228 -1.09 21.87 -3.48
N LEU A 229 -2.21 21.28 -3.07
CA LEU A 229 -3.50 21.36 -3.75
C LEU A 229 -4.01 22.79 -3.83
N SER A 230 -3.81 23.60 -2.77
CA SER A 230 -4.28 25.01 -2.74
C SER A 230 -3.60 25.94 -3.74
N LYS A 231 -2.50 25.50 -4.36
CA LYS A 231 -1.80 26.27 -5.41
C LYS A 231 -2.44 26.12 -6.80
N HIS A 232 -3.43 25.25 -6.94
CA HIS A 232 -4.05 24.92 -8.22
C HIS A 232 -5.55 25.22 -8.18
N LYS A 233 -6.11 25.60 -9.34
CA LYS A 233 -7.52 25.95 -9.47
C LYS A 233 -8.43 24.73 -9.59
N LEU A 234 -7.89 23.63 -10.14
CA LEU A 234 -8.66 22.40 -10.38
C LEU A 234 -7.83 21.17 -9.99
N ILE A 235 -8.43 20.30 -9.19
CA ILE A 235 -7.90 18.98 -8.84
C ILE A 235 -8.61 17.94 -9.72
N CYS A 236 -7.85 17.22 -10.55
CA CYS A 236 -8.34 16.02 -11.25
C CYS A 236 -8.03 14.80 -10.39
N SER A 237 -9.04 14.22 -9.77
CA SER A 237 -8.88 13.13 -8.80
C SER A 237 -8.94 11.77 -9.48
N TYR A 238 -7.84 11.00 -9.40
CA TYR A 238 -7.70 9.60 -9.81
C TYR A 238 -7.48 8.68 -8.61
N LEU A 239 -8.22 8.94 -7.52
CA LEU A 239 -8.16 8.11 -6.31
C LEU A 239 -8.81 6.74 -6.56
N ASP A 240 -8.40 5.75 -5.74
CA ASP A 240 -8.92 4.37 -5.83
C ASP A 240 -10.45 4.33 -5.70
N ASN A 241 -11.11 3.40 -6.39
CA ASN A 241 -12.57 3.18 -6.36
C ASN A 241 -13.03 2.43 -5.09
N ASP A 242 -12.30 2.57 -3.98
CA ASP A 242 -12.68 2.02 -2.70
C ASP A 242 -13.27 3.07 -1.74
N GLU A 243 -13.68 2.62 -0.55
CA GLU A 243 -14.26 3.50 0.48
C GLU A 243 -13.29 4.59 0.96
N GLY A 244 -11.99 4.32 0.92
CA GLY A 244 -10.95 5.27 1.29
C GLY A 244 -10.85 6.41 0.29
N GLY A 245 -10.76 6.08 -1.01
CA GLY A 245 -10.71 7.07 -2.09
C GLY A 245 -11.98 7.93 -2.13
N LYS A 246 -13.18 7.32 -2.01
CA LYS A 246 -14.46 8.04 -1.96
C LYS A 246 -14.53 9.02 -0.80
N ARG A 247 -14.17 8.58 0.41
CA ARG A 247 -14.14 9.48 1.60
C ARG A 247 -13.17 10.62 1.42
N THR A 248 -12.01 10.37 0.83
CA THR A 248 -11.00 11.38 0.55
C THR A 248 -11.49 12.41 -0.46
N LEU A 249 -12.14 11.97 -1.52
CA LEU A 249 -12.77 12.84 -2.52
C LEU A 249 -13.81 13.77 -1.88
N GLU A 250 -14.73 13.20 -1.09
CA GLU A 250 -15.75 13.97 -0.39
C GLU A 250 -15.16 14.93 0.66
N GLN A 251 -14.07 14.55 1.30
CA GLN A 251 -13.33 15.42 2.22
C GLN A 251 -12.77 16.64 1.49
N LEU A 252 -12.15 16.46 0.32
CA LEU A 252 -11.60 17.56 -0.47
C LEU A 252 -12.70 18.54 -0.93
N LYS A 253 -13.85 18.03 -1.37
CA LYS A 253 -15.01 18.86 -1.72
C LYS A 253 -15.52 19.68 -0.53
N ARG A 254 -15.63 19.05 0.65
CA ARG A 254 -16.03 19.75 1.90
C ARG A 254 -15.02 20.79 2.36
N ASP A 255 -13.73 20.56 2.08
CA ASP A 255 -12.66 21.51 2.36
C ASP A 255 -12.64 22.71 1.38
N GLY A 256 -13.58 22.76 0.43
CA GLY A 256 -13.75 23.87 -0.53
C GLY A 256 -12.87 23.80 -1.77
N PHE A 257 -12.23 22.64 -2.04
CA PHE A 257 -11.47 22.48 -3.28
C PHE A 257 -12.40 22.23 -4.47
N THR A 258 -12.04 22.80 -5.64
CA THR A 258 -12.68 22.44 -6.91
C THR A 258 -12.11 21.11 -7.39
N VAL A 259 -12.90 20.04 -7.33
CA VAL A 259 -12.45 18.68 -7.64
C VAL A 259 -13.29 18.09 -8.77
N GLN A 260 -12.62 17.68 -9.83
CA GLN A 260 -13.17 16.82 -10.88
C GLN A 260 -12.86 15.37 -10.55
N ASP A 261 -13.89 14.56 -10.39
CA ASP A 261 -13.75 13.12 -10.18
C ASP A 261 -13.52 12.41 -11.51
N CYS A 262 -12.32 11.85 -11.68
CA CYS A 262 -11.92 11.09 -12.86
C CYS A 262 -12.04 9.57 -12.65
N SER A 263 -12.49 9.10 -11.47
CA SER A 263 -12.60 7.67 -11.16
C SER A 263 -13.66 6.95 -12.00
N SER A 264 -14.64 7.67 -12.54
CA SER A 264 -15.63 7.15 -13.48
C SER A 264 -15.01 6.54 -14.74
N PHE A 265 -13.83 7.01 -15.15
CA PHE A 265 -13.10 6.49 -16.30
C PHE A 265 -12.67 5.02 -16.11
N PHE A 266 -12.41 4.60 -14.88
CA PHE A 266 -12.02 3.24 -14.51
C PHE A 266 -12.94 2.61 -13.45
N GLN A 267 -14.24 2.95 -13.50
CA GLN A 267 -15.22 2.59 -12.44
C GLN A 267 -15.37 1.08 -12.18
N ASN A 268 -15.03 0.22 -13.15
CA ASN A 268 -15.11 -1.24 -13.04
C ASN A 268 -13.82 -1.86 -12.47
N TYR A 269 -12.84 -1.05 -12.14
CA TYR A 269 -11.52 -1.47 -11.63
C TYR A 269 -11.25 -0.76 -10.30
N LYS A 270 -10.43 -1.38 -9.47
CA LYS A 270 -10.08 -0.82 -8.18
C LYS A 270 -9.29 0.49 -8.32
N ASP A 271 -8.30 0.49 -9.19
CA ASP A 271 -7.40 1.61 -9.42
C ASP A 271 -7.09 1.77 -10.92
N LEU A 272 -6.44 2.89 -11.26
CA LEU A 272 -6.14 3.22 -12.65
C LEU A 272 -5.10 2.26 -13.26
N ASN A 273 -4.20 1.69 -12.46
CA ASN A 273 -3.23 0.74 -12.95
C ASN A 273 -3.87 -0.62 -13.27
N GLU A 274 -4.86 -1.06 -12.51
CA GLU A 274 -5.62 -2.27 -12.81
C GLU A 274 -6.36 -2.12 -14.15
N TYR A 275 -6.98 -0.96 -14.39
CA TYR A 275 -7.61 -0.61 -15.67
C TYR A 275 -6.59 -0.69 -16.82
N LEU A 276 -5.43 -0.03 -16.69
CA LEU A 276 -4.37 -0.05 -17.71
C LEU A 276 -3.95 -1.50 -18.04
N CYS A 277 -3.72 -2.33 -17.03
CA CYS A 277 -3.33 -3.73 -17.21
C CYS A 277 -4.41 -4.56 -17.93
N ALA A 278 -5.68 -4.25 -17.72
CA ALA A 278 -6.77 -4.92 -18.41
C ALA A 278 -6.83 -4.54 -19.90
N GLU A 279 -6.68 -3.26 -20.22
CA GLU A 279 -6.65 -2.76 -21.59
C GLU A 279 -5.49 -3.36 -22.41
N PHE A 280 -4.29 -3.48 -21.82
CA PHE A 280 -3.16 -4.16 -22.49
C PHE A 280 -3.48 -5.61 -22.83
N LYS A 281 -4.07 -6.37 -21.90
CA LYS A 281 -4.45 -7.77 -22.15
C LYS A 281 -5.52 -7.88 -23.23
N HIS A 282 -6.44 -6.91 -23.34
CA HIS A 282 -7.43 -6.89 -24.42
C HIS A 282 -6.79 -6.60 -25.77
N SER A 283 -5.83 -5.67 -25.83
CA SER A 283 -5.10 -5.35 -27.07
C SER A 283 -4.29 -6.54 -27.59
N GLU A 284 -3.52 -7.19 -26.74
CA GLU A 284 -2.75 -8.38 -27.10
C GLU A 284 -3.64 -9.52 -27.61
N ARG A 285 -4.77 -9.76 -26.96
CA ARG A 285 -5.74 -10.79 -27.41
C ARG A 285 -6.36 -10.45 -28.76
N ALA A 286 -6.60 -9.17 -29.04
CA ALA A 286 -7.13 -8.70 -30.32
C ALA A 286 -6.10 -8.88 -31.46
N GLU A 287 -4.82 -8.61 -31.20
CA GLU A 287 -3.72 -8.82 -32.15
C GLU A 287 -3.49 -10.31 -32.46
N ILE A 288 -3.51 -11.16 -31.42
CA ILE A 288 -3.38 -12.62 -31.60
C ILE A 288 -4.55 -13.18 -32.43
N LYS A 289 -5.78 -12.67 -32.27
CA LYS A 289 -6.92 -13.06 -33.08
C LYS A 289 -6.78 -12.61 -34.53
N LYS A 290 -6.26 -11.40 -34.80
CA LYS A 290 -5.97 -10.90 -36.15
C LYS A 290 -4.89 -11.72 -36.84
N THR A 291 -3.82 -12.05 -36.15
CA THR A 291 -2.72 -12.87 -36.73
C THR A 291 -3.10 -14.31 -36.96
N LYS A 292 -4.01 -14.89 -36.15
CA LYS A 292 -4.55 -16.24 -36.38
C LYS A 292 -5.63 -16.32 -37.46
N GLY A 293 -6.31 -15.18 -37.77
CA GLY A 293 -7.31 -15.07 -38.82
C GLY A 293 -6.75 -14.85 -40.24
N ILE A 294 -5.43 -14.68 -40.42
CA ILE A 294 -4.74 -14.53 -41.71
C ILE A 294 -4.05 -15.86 -42.08
N LYS A 295 -4.76 -16.99 -41.93
CA LYS A 295 -4.37 -18.26 -42.53
C LYS A 295 -5.55 -18.76 -43.36
N LEU A 296 -5.67 -18.23 -44.57
CA LEU A 296 -6.31 -18.86 -45.72
C LEU A 296 -5.52 -18.47 -46.98
#